data_8e0f9ece3879d318b19044243c0be726
#
_entry.id   8e0f9ece3879d318b19044243c0be726
#
_cell.length_a   1.000
_cell.length_b   1.000
_cell.length_c   1.000
_cell.angle_alpha   90.00
_cell.angle_beta   90.00
_cell.angle_gamma   90.00
#
_symmetry.space_group_name_H-M   'P 1'
#
loop_
_entity.id
_entity.type
_entity.pdbx_description
1 polymer ?
#
loop_
_entity_poly.entity_id
_entity_poly.type
_entity_poly.pdbx_seq_one_letter_code
_entity_poly.pdbx_strand_id
1 'polypeptide(L)'
;MSALNFPDVERLVVDFLKSRAELVGTTVDNRPPSGFDGTQQVVLVSRTGGTWIDDLYLDHPVVDLEAYAADKTVAHTIALAARACVHELQGTGYGTAVVTDVSEVEGPRWLPDYNRPAASRYLTRLQLSIRPA
;
A
#
# COMPACT_ATOMS: atom_id res chain seq x y z
N MET A 1 -9.78 -25.55 -18.83
CA MET A 1 -9.61 -24.98 -17.50
C MET A 1 -8.99 -23.60 -17.64
N SER A 2 -9.62 -22.62 -17.06
CA SER A 2 -9.07 -21.29 -17.09
C SER A 2 -8.05 -21.09 -15.96
N ALA A 3 -7.02 -20.31 -16.24
CA ALA A 3 -6.07 -19.92 -15.23
C ALA A 3 -6.76 -19.03 -14.18
N LEU A 4 -6.28 -19.09 -12.94
CA LEU A 4 -6.73 -18.17 -11.91
C LEU A 4 -6.21 -16.77 -12.22
N ASN A 5 -7.09 -15.79 -12.13
CA ASN A 5 -6.75 -14.40 -12.35
C ASN A 5 -6.71 -13.65 -11.02
N PHE A 6 -5.49 -13.38 -10.56
CA PHE A 6 -5.30 -12.50 -9.44
C PHE A 6 -5.09 -11.07 -9.94
N PRO A 7 -5.67 -10.06 -9.26
CA PRO A 7 -5.45 -8.68 -9.65
C PRO A 7 -4.02 -8.24 -9.36
N ASP A 8 -3.58 -7.16 -10.01
CA ASP A 8 -2.38 -6.45 -9.63
C ASP A 8 -2.64 -5.79 -8.28
N VAL A 9 -2.03 -6.33 -7.21
CA VAL A 9 -2.30 -5.84 -5.86
C VAL A 9 -1.82 -4.40 -5.66
N GLU A 10 -0.73 -4.00 -6.31
CA GLU A 10 -0.28 -2.62 -6.22
C GLU A 10 -1.33 -1.68 -6.78
N ARG A 11 -1.88 -2.01 -7.96
CA ARG A 11 -2.92 -1.19 -8.58
C ARG A 11 -4.20 -1.18 -7.74
N LEU A 12 -4.56 -2.33 -7.18
CA LEU A 12 -5.72 -2.44 -6.30
C LEU A 12 -5.59 -1.48 -5.11
N VAL A 13 -4.45 -1.51 -4.41
CA VAL A 13 -4.24 -0.67 -3.24
C VAL A 13 -4.14 0.81 -3.64
N VAL A 14 -3.43 1.12 -4.72
CA VAL A 14 -3.30 2.49 -5.21
C VAL A 14 -4.67 3.08 -5.55
N ASP A 15 -5.48 2.35 -6.31
CA ASP A 15 -6.80 2.83 -6.72
C ASP A 15 -7.71 3.05 -5.51
N PHE A 16 -7.66 2.15 -4.54
CA PHE A 16 -8.46 2.30 -3.33
C PHE A 16 -8.02 3.53 -2.52
N LEU A 17 -6.72 3.70 -2.31
CA LEU A 17 -6.21 4.83 -1.52
C LEU A 17 -6.50 6.17 -2.20
N LYS A 18 -6.45 6.23 -3.53
CA LYS A 18 -6.80 7.44 -4.28
C LYS A 18 -8.24 7.87 -4.05
N SER A 19 -9.12 6.94 -3.72
CA SER A 19 -10.54 7.23 -3.50
C SER A 19 -10.84 7.70 -2.08
N ARG A 20 -9.87 7.68 -1.18
CA ARG A 20 -10.11 7.98 0.24
C ARG A 20 -9.92 9.45 0.54
N ALA A 21 -10.90 10.02 1.25
CA ALA A 21 -10.87 11.42 1.65
C ALA A 21 -9.69 11.72 2.59
N GLU A 22 -9.29 10.76 3.39
CA GLU A 22 -8.19 10.90 4.35
C GLU A 22 -6.85 11.20 3.69
N LEU A 23 -6.72 10.88 2.40
CA LEU A 23 -5.48 11.07 1.64
C LEU A 23 -5.60 12.16 0.56
N VAL A 24 -6.61 13.02 0.66
CA VAL A 24 -6.71 14.18 -0.22
C VAL A 24 -5.47 15.06 -0.04
N GLY A 25 -4.86 15.46 -1.16
CA GLY A 25 -3.62 16.25 -1.14
C GLY A 25 -2.36 15.40 -1.08
N THR A 26 -2.48 14.08 -0.97
CA THR A 26 -1.36 13.16 -1.00
C THR A 26 -1.39 12.39 -2.31
N THR A 27 -0.26 12.36 -3.02
CA THR A 27 -0.11 11.55 -4.23
C THR A 27 0.08 10.09 -3.84
N VAL A 28 -0.67 9.20 -4.45
CA VAL A 28 -0.54 7.75 -4.23
C VAL A 28 -0.18 7.09 -5.56
N ASP A 29 0.90 6.33 -5.58
CA ASP A 29 1.32 5.62 -6.78
C ASP A 29 2.17 4.40 -6.40
N ASN A 30 2.48 3.56 -7.38
CA ASN A 30 3.39 2.43 -7.21
C ASN A 30 4.81 2.72 -7.72
N ARG A 31 5.07 3.95 -8.09
CA ARG A 31 6.41 4.44 -8.49
C ARG A 31 6.52 5.91 -8.15
N PRO A 32 7.74 6.42 -7.93
CA PRO A 32 7.90 7.84 -7.62
C PRO A 32 7.38 8.72 -8.76
N PRO A 33 6.65 9.80 -8.44
CA PRO A 33 6.24 10.75 -9.45
C PRO A 33 7.43 11.50 -10.03
N SER A 34 7.24 12.12 -11.20
CA SER A 34 8.27 12.91 -11.85
C SER A 34 8.75 14.03 -10.93
N GLY A 35 10.07 14.19 -10.81
CA GLY A 35 10.67 15.24 -9.96
C GLY A 35 10.63 14.93 -8.47
N PHE A 36 10.35 13.69 -8.11
CA PHE A 36 10.24 13.31 -6.71
C PHE A 36 11.58 13.36 -5.98
N ASP A 37 11.65 14.12 -4.89
CA ASP A 37 12.83 14.18 -4.01
C ASP A 37 12.53 13.73 -2.57
N GLY A 38 11.31 13.24 -2.32
CA GLY A 38 10.87 12.75 -1.02
C GLY A 38 10.29 13.81 -0.11
N THR A 39 10.28 15.09 -0.51
CA THR A 39 9.70 16.17 0.30
C THR A 39 8.22 16.38 -0.01
N GLN A 40 7.74 15.87 -1.12
CA GLN A 40 6.33 15.89 -1.46
C GLN A 40 5.55 14.90 -0.58
N GLN A 41 4.26 15.15 -0.38
CA GLN A 41 3.39 14.22 0.32
C GLN A 41 3.00 13.11 -0.63
N VAL A 42 3.61 11.93 -0.45
CA VAL A 42 3.45 10.79 -1.35
C VAL A 42 3.36 9.50 -0.56
N VAL A 43 2.48 8.61 -0.98
CA VAL A 43 2.49 7.21 -0.54
C VAL A 43 2.85 6.35 -1.73
N LEU A 44 3.95 5.61 -1.61
CA LEU A 44 4.36 4.62 -2.61
C LEU A 44 3.94 3.24 -2.15
N VAL A 45 3.27 2.52 -3.03
CA VAL A 45 2.75 1.18 -2.78
C VAL A 45 3.56 0.18 -3.58
N SER A 46 4.12 -0.84 -2.90
CA SER A 46 4.85 -1.90 -3.59
C SER A 46 4.57 -3.26 -2.98
N ARG A 47 4.44 -4.26 -3.84
CA ARG A 47 4.39 -5.64 -3.39
C ARG A 47 5.81 -6.11 -3.10
N THR A 48 6.06 -6.58 -1.88
CA THR A 48 7.39 -7.01 -1.46
C THR A 48 7.48 -8.52 -1.24
N GLY A 49 6.53 -9.28 -1.79
CA GLY A 49 6.53 -10.72 -1.72
C GLY A 49 5.24 -11.28 -1.19
N GLY A 50 5.35 -12.20 -0.23
CA GLY A 50 4.24 -12.96 0.30
C GLY A 50 4.13 -14.33 -0.36
N THR A 51 3.43 -15.25 0.30
CA THR A 51 3.18 -16.58 -0.26
C THR A 51 2.18 -16.45 -1.40
N TRP A 52 2.40 -17.23 -2.44
CA TRP A 52 1.63 -17.08 -3.64
C TRP A 52 0.19 -17.52 -3.47
N ILE A 53 -0.03 -18.79 -3.26
CA ILE A 53 -1.38 -19.36 -3.27
C ILE A 53 -1.52 -20.37 -2.14
N ASP A 54 -2.66 -20.29 -1.44
CA ASP A 54 -3.08 -21.29 -0.48
C ASP A 54 -4.25 -22.07 -1.09
N ASP A 55 -4.08 -23.38 -1.27
CA ASP A 55 -5.07 -24.27 -1.87
C ASP A 55 -5.55 -23.78 -3.25
N LEU A 56 -4.70 -23.09 -3.99
CA LEU A 56 -4.98 -22.55 -5.32
C LEU A 56 -6.07 -21.48 -5.36
N TYR A 57 -6.52 -20.98 -4.20
CA TYR A 57 -7.66 -20.06 -4.14
C TYR A 57 -7.36 -18.71 -3.52
N LEU A 58 -6.25 -18.58 -2.81
CA LEU A 58 -5.90 -17.33 -2.13
C LEU A 58 -4.49 -16.91 -2.46
N ASP A 59 -4.32 -15.66 -2.84
CA ASP A 59 -3.01 -15.01 -2.91
C ASP A 59 -2.79 -14.24 -1.61
N HIS A 60 -1.57 -14.28 -1.08
CA HIS A 60 -1.23 -13.61 0.18
C HIS A 60 -0.11 -12.60 -0.05
N PRO A 61 -0.35 -11.53 -0.81
CA PRO A 61 0.69 -10.54 -1.06
C PRO A 61 1.05 -9.76 0.20
N VAL A 62 2.33 -9.50 0.35
CA VAL A 62 2.83 -8.53 1.32
C VAL A 62 3.06 -7.21 0.59
N VAL A 63 2.50 -6.14 1.13
CA VAL A 63 2.53 -4.82 0.51
C VAL A 63 3.19 -3.82 1.46
N ASP A 64 4.14 -3.08 0.94
CA ASP A 64 4.76 -1.97 1.65
C ASP A 64 4.10 -0.65 1.25
N LEU A 65 3.83 0.17 2.26
CA LEU A 65 3.40 1.55 2.08
C LEU A 65 4.53 2.44 2.58
N GLU A 66 5.12 3.22 1.68
CA GLU A 66 6.14 4.21 2.04
C GLU A 66 5.51 5.59 2.02
N ALA A 67 5.36 6.20 3.19
CA ALA A 67 4.79 7.54 3.33
C ALA A 67 5.91 8.56 3.43
N TYR A 68 5.93 9.50 2.49
CA TYR A 68 6.94 10.54 2.39
C TYR A 68 6.33 11.92 2.66
N ALA A 69 7.13 12.78 3.30
CA ALA A 69 6.87 14.21 3.41
C ALA A 69 8.18 14.91 3.79
N ALA A 70 8.21 16.24 3.72
CA ALA A 70 9.37 17.00 4.19
C ALA A 70 9.50 16.97 5.71
N ASP A 71 8.36 16.91 6.41
CA ASP A 71 8.27 16.96 7.86
C ASP A 71 7.93 15.58 8.41
N LYS A 72 8.65 15.17 9.46
CA LYS A 72 8.46 13.85 10.07
C LYS A 72 7.04 13.65 10.61
N THR A 73 6.47 14.68 11.24
CA THR A 73 5.12 14.61 11.78
C THR A 73 4.09 14.42 10.68
N VAL A 74 4.24 15.14 9.58
CA VAL A 74 3.35 15.00 8.41
C VAL A 74 3.46 13.61 7.81
N ALA A 75 4.68 13.10 7.63
CA ALA A 75 4.89 11.75 7.11
C ALA A 75 4.24 10.70 8.00
N HIS A 76 4.35 10.84 9.31
CA HIS A 76 3.73 9.94 10.26
C HIS A 76 2.19 9.98 10.16
N THR A 77 1.62 11.17 10.05
CA THR A 77 0.18 11.34 9.89
C THR A 77 -0.33 10.66 8.61
N ILE A 78 0.41 10.83 7.50
CA ILE A 78 0.07 10.18 6.24
C ILE A 78 0.18 8.66 6.39
N ALA A 79 1.21 8.16 7.06
CA ALA A 79 1.39 6.72 7.28
C ALA A 79 0.22 6.12 8.06
N LEU A 80 -0.22 6.80 9.12
CA LEU A 80 -1.36 6.33 9.91
C LEU A 80 -2.65 6.32 9.09
N ALA A 81 -2.88 7.36 8.29
CA ALA A 81 -4.07 7.44 7.44
C ALA A 81 -4.06 6.34 6.38
N ALA A 82 -2.93 6.13 5.70
CA ALA A 82 -2.83 5.09 4.69
C ALA A 82 -3.04 3.70 5.28
N ARG A 83 -2.44 3.43 6.44
CA ARG A 83 -2.62 2.15 7.15
C ARG A 83 -4.08 1.90 7.46
N ALA A 84 -4.76 2.88 8.04
CA ALA A 84 -6.16 2.74 8.39
C ALA A 84 -7.03 2.48 7.16
N CYS A 85 -6.76 3.18 6.06
CA CYS A 85 -7.50 2.99 4.82
C CYS A 85 -7.29 1.59 4.24
N VAL A 86 -6.06 1.06 4.27
CA VAL A 86 -5.80 -0.29 3.73
C VAL A 86 -6.56 -1.35 4.53
N HIS A 87 -6.68 -1.19 5.86
CA HIS A 87 -7.48 -2.12 6.65
C HIS A 87 -8.96 -2.13 6.25
N GLU A 88 -9.46 -1.04 5.69
CA GLU A 88 -10.85 -0.97 5.19
C GLU A 88 -11.05 -1.78 3.91
N LEU A 89 -9.99 -2.25 3.26
CA LEU A 89 -10.12 -3.13 2.10
C LEU A 89 -10.71 -4.49 2.46
N GLN A 90 -10.61 -4.92 3.70
CA GLN A 90 -11.12 -6.22 4.10
C GLN A 90 -12.61 -6.33 3.78
N GLY A 91 -12.99 -7.34 3.02
CA GLY A 91 -14.35 -7.56 2.59
C GLY A 91 -14.75 -6.81 1.32
N THR A 92 -13.84 -6.07 0.68
CA THR A 92 -14.16 -5.31 -0.52
C THR A 92 -13.82 -6.07 -1.79
N GLY A 93 -14.53 -5.73 -2.87
CA GLY A 93 -14.25 -6.26 -4.19
C GLY A 93 -13.37 -5.33 -5.02
N TYR A 94 -12.61 -5.93 -5.92
CA TYR A 94 -11.86 -5.22 -6.96
C TYR A 94 -12.01 -6.00 -8.26
N GLY A 95 -12.78 -5.44 -9.18
CA GLY A 95 -13.26 -6.24 -10.31
C GLY A 95 -14.11 -7.39 -9.76
N THR A 96 -13.73 -8.61 -10.09
CA THR A 96 -14.41 -9.82 -9.58
C THR A 96 -13.65 -10.47 -8.42
N ALA A 97 -12.45 -9.99 -8.11
CA ALA A 97 -11.69 -10.46 -6.97
C ALA A 97 -12.20 -9.85 -5.67
N VAL A 98 -11.92 -10.51 -4.53
CA VAL A 98 -12.33 -10.04 -3.22
C VAL A 98 -11.13 -10.07 -2.28
N VAL A 99 -10.93 -8.98 -1.56
CA VAL A 99 -9.96 -8.94 -0.45
C VAL A 99 -10.66 -9.54 0.77
N THR A 100 -10.24 -10.73 1.16
CA THR A 100 -10.89 -11.46 2.25
C THR A 100 -10.34 -11.09 3.61
N ASP A 101 -9.09 -10.66 3.68
CA ASP A 101 -8.44 -10.33 4.95
C ASP A 101 -7.31 -9.33 4.72
N VAL A 102 -7.09 -8.48 5.73
CA VAL A 102 -5.94 -7.58 5.81
C VAL A 102 -5.36 -7.70 7.21
N SER A 103 -4.07 -8.01 7.29
CA SER A 103 -3.38 -8.09 8.57
C SER A 103 -2.11 -7.24 8.54
N GLU A 104 -1.73 -6.71 9.70
CA GLU A 104 -0.54 -5.89 9.80
C GLU A 104 0.66 -6.78 10.08
N VAL A 105 1.71 -6.65 9.25
CA VAL A 105 2.99 -7.34 9.46
C VAL A 105 3.89 -6.47 10.31
N GLU A 106 3.95 -5.17 9.99
CA GLU A 106 4.77 -4.21 10.71
C GLU A 106 4.11 -2.84 10.61
N GLY A 107 3.81 -2.22 11.75
CA GLY A 107 3.21 -0.90 11.81
C GLY A 107 4.15 0.20 11.35
N PRO A 108 3.67 1.45 11.27
CA PRO A 108 4.49 2.55 10.77
C PRO A 108 5.80 2.67 11.51
N ARG A 109 6.90 2.61 10.76
CA ARG A 109 8.25 2.66 11.29
C ARG A 109 9.03 3.76 10.61
N TRP A 110 9.71 4.59 11.39
CA TRP A 110 10.64 5.58 10.86
C TRP A 110 11.78 4.86 10.14
N LEU A 111 11.94 5.18 8.86
CA LEU A 111 12.97 4.55 8.01
C LEU A 111 13.56 5.61 7.09
N PRO A 112 14.62 6.31 7.53
CA PRO A 112 15.24 7.34 6.71
C PRO A 112 15.68 6.81 5.34
N ASP A 113 15.48 7.63 4.31
CA ASP A 113 15.91 7.31 2.95
C ASP A 113 17.24 8.04 2.69
N TYR A 114 18.33 7.29 2.71
CA TYR A 114 19.66 7.88 2.55
C TYR A 114 19.92 8.49 1.17
N ASN A 115 19.13 8.07 0.17
CA ASN A 115 19.20 8.65 -1.17
C ASN A 115 18.41 9.96 -1.28
N ARG A 116 17.60 10.29 -0.27
CA ARG A 116 16.75 11.48 -0.23
C ARG A 116 16.85 12.12 1.15
N PRO A 117 17.98 12.80 1.45
CA PRO A 117 18.25 13.24 2.83
C PRO A 117 17.29 14.31 3.35
N ALA A 118 16.60 15.04 2.46
CA ALA A 118 15.60 16.03 2.89
C ALA A 118 14.22 15.41 3.15
N ALA A 119 14.05 14.12 2.85
CA ALA A 119 12.77 13.43 3.02
C ALA A 119 12.61 12.88 4.41
N SER A 120 11.36 12.79 4.87
CA SER A 120 10.96 11.97 5.99
C SER A 120 10.14 10.81 5.47
N ARG A 121 10.46 9.58 5.90
CA ARG A 121 9.78 8.37 5.41
C ARG A 121 9.38 7.47 6.55
N TYR A 122 8.13 7.00 6.51
CA TYR A 122 7.63 5.91 7.34
C TYR A 122 7.25 4.73 6.47
N LEU A 123 7.64 3.55 6.89
CA LEU A 123 7.30 2.29 6.22
C LEU A 123 6.26 1.53 7.03
N THR A 124 5.20 1.09 6.37
CA THR A 124 4.21 0.17 6.92
C THR A 124 4.14 -1.07 6.04
N ARG A 125 4.07 -2.24 6.64
CA ARG A 125 3.97 -3.50 5.90
C ARG A 125 2.71 -4.23 6.32
N LEU A 126 1.91 -4.61 5.32
CA LEU A 126 0.64 -5.28 5.51
C LEU A 126 0.59 -6.53 4.62
N GLN A 127 -0.16 -7.53 5.07
CA GLN A 127 -0.44 -8.71 4.25
C GLN A 127 -1.93 -8.75 3.93
N LEU A 128 -2.24 -8.94 2.67
CA LEU A 128 -3.61 -9.12 2.20
C LEU A 128 -3.82 -10.58 1.87
N SER A 129 -5.08 -11.01 1.94
CA SER A 129 -5.52 -12.28 1.36
C SER A 129 -6.55 -11.96 0.29
N ILE A 130 -6.30 -12.43 -0.93
CA ILE A 130 -7.13 -12.09 -2.08
C ILE A 130 -7.63 -13.37 -2.73
N ARG A 131 -8.95 -13.47 -2.84
CA ARG A 131 -9.60 -14.52 -3.59
C ARG A 131 -9.76 -14.05 -5.03
N PRO A 132 -9.37 -14.87 -6.02
CA PRO A 132 -9.49 -14.48 -7.42
C PRO A 132 -10.95 -14.42 -7.89
N ALA A 133 -11.09 -13.86 -9.04
CA ALA A 133 -12.39 -13.76 -9.71
C ALA A 133 -12.93 -15.14 -10.08
#